data_0913cf4f07e3efa803239decb03cdca5
#
_entry.id   0913cf4f07e3efa803239decb03cdca5
#
_cell.length_a   1.000
_cell.length_b   1.000
_cell.length_c   1.000
_cell.angle_alpha   90.00
_cell.angle_beta   90.00
_cell.angle_gamma   90.00
#
_symmetry.space_group_name_H-M   'P 1'
#
loop_
_entity.id
_entity.type
_entity.pdbx_description
1 polymer ?
#
loop_
_entity_poly.entity_id
_entity_poly.type
_entity_poly.pdbx_seq_one_letter_code
_entity_poly.pdbx_strand_id
1 'polypeptide(L)'
;MKRTVVRYRTKPETAQENDRLIQAVFQELRAKSPDGVRYLALRLSDGSFIHFSTVDSDGANPIPQLEAFRSFQAGVKERCSAYPQVSDATIVGNYRMLGEP
;
A
#
# COMPACT_ATOMS: atom_id res chain seq x y z
N MET A 1 8.95 -13.79 -5.91
CA MET A 1 7.82 -12.93 -5.50
C MET A 1 8.19 -12.14 -4.27
N LYS A 2 8.04 -10.85 -4.32
CA LYS A 2 8.35 -9.99 -3.18
C LYS A 2 7.06 -9.61 -2.45
N ARG A 3 7.04 -9.78 -1.13
CA ARG A 3 5.91 -9.41 -0.29
C ARG A 3 6.36 -8.37 0.71
N THR A 4 5.64 -7.25 0.78
CA THR A 4 6.05 -6.11 1.57
C THR A 4 4.88 -5.62 2.41
N VAL A 5 5.15 -5.30 3.67
CA VAL A 5 4.19 -4.64 4.56
C VAL A 5 4.76 -3.29 4.94
N VAL A 6 3.93 -2.26 4.82
CA VAL A 6 4.26 -0.91 5.27
C VAL A 6 3.26 -0.50 6.33
N ARG A 7 3.75 -0.04 7.46
CA ARG A 7 2.89 0.41 8.55
C ARG A 7 3.28 1.83 8.96
N TYR A 8 2.27 2.68 9.16
CA TYR A 8 2.46 4.05 9.63
C TYR A 8 1.20 4.51 10.34
N ARG A 9 1.28 5.66 11.00
CA ARG A 9 0.12 6.29 11.62
C ARG A 9 0.05 7.74 11.17
N THR A 10 -1.14 8.19 10.78
CA THR A 10 -1.35 9.58 10.41
C THR A 10 -1.76 10.41 11.62
N LYS A 11 -1.57 11.72 11.51
CA LYS A 11 -2.20 12.66 12.43
C LYS A 11 -3.71 12.59 12.20
N PRO A 12 -4.54 12.80 13.26
CA PRO A 12 -6.00 12.73 13.07
C PRO A 12 -6.52 13.68 11.99
N GLU A 13 -5.95 14.88 11.89
CA GLU A 13 -6.41 15.89 10.94
C GLU A 13 -6.04 15.58 9.49
N THR A 14 -5.12 14.64 9.25
CA THR A 14 -4.66 14.29 7.90
C THR A 14 -5.15 12.91 7.44
N ALA A 15 -5.94 12.21 8.27
CA ALA A 15 -6.36 10.85 7.96
C ALA A 15 -7.23 10.79 6.69
N GLN A 16 -8.16 11.72 6.53
CA GLN A 16 -9.03 11.76 5.35
C GLN A 16 -8.24 12.05 4.08
N GLU A 17 -7.29 12.97 4.16
CA GLU A 17 -6.41 13.26 3.03
C GLU A 17 -5.60 12.02 2.64
N ASN A 18 -5.13 11.27 3.62
CA ASN A 18 -4.39 10.04 3.37
C ASN A 18 -5.28 9.01 2.67
N ASP A 19 -6.53 8.84 3.13
CA ASP A 19 -7.50 7.96 2.46
C ASP A 19 -7.69 8.34 1.00
N ARG A 20 -7.86 9.63 0.73
CA ARG A 20 -8.08 10.13 -0.62
C ARG A 20 -6.90 9.80 -1.54
N LEU A 21 -5.69 10.01 -1.04
CA LEU A 21 -4.48 9.72 -1.80
C LEU A 21 -4.32 8.22 -2.09
N ILE A 22 -4.68 7.37 -1.12
CA ILE A 22 -4.67 5.91 -1.32
C ILE A 22 -5.69 5.52 -2.38
N GLN A 23 -6.91 6.07 -2.30
CA GLN A 23 -7.95 5.74 -3.28
C GLN A 23 -7.51 6.11 -4.70
N ALA A 24 -6.79 7.21 -4.87
CA ALA A 24 -6.27 7.60 -6.18
C ALA A 24 -5.26 6.57 -6.71
N VAL A 25 -4.43 6.00 -5.82
CA VAL A 25 -3.50 4.93 -6.20
C VAL A 25 -4.28 3.73 -6.74
N PHE A 26 -5.35 3.33 -6.06
CA PHE A 26 -6.15 2.19 -6.48
C PHE A 26 -6.92 2.45 -7.76
N GLN A 27 -7.38 3.68 -7.98
CA GLN A 27 -8.00 4.05 -9.25
C GLN A 27 -7.03 3.89 -10.42
N GLU A 28 -5.80 4.33 -10.23
CA GLU A 28 -4.77 4.18 -11.27
C GLU A 28 -4.42 2.72 -11.49
N LEU A 29 -4.32 1.92 -10.42
CA LEU A 29 -4.08 0.49 -10.54
C LEU A 29 -5.17 -0.20 -11.35
N ARG A 30 -6.43 0.14 -11.09
CA ARG A 30 -7.54 -0.46 -11.85
C ARG A 30 -7.51 -0.06 -13.32
N ALA A 31 -7.15 1.19 -13.61
CA ALA A 31 -7.08 1.70 -14.97
C ALA A 31 -5.95 1.05 -15.76
N LYS A 32 -4.79 0.88 -15.13
CA LYS A 32 -3.60 0.32 -15.80
C LYS A 32 -3.53 -1.19 -15.72
N SER A 33 -4.16 -1.77 -14.72
CA SER A 33 -4.25 -3.23 -14.52
C SER A 33 -2.91 -3.94 -14.72
N PRO A 34 -1.84 -3.56 -14.00
CA PRO A 34 -0.54 -4.19 -14.20
C PRO A 34 -0.56 -5.65 -13.74
N ASP A 35 0.10 -6.51 -14.53
CA ASP A 35 0.19 -7.92 -14.20
C ASP A 35 1.15 -8.14 -13.02
N GLY A 36 0.88 -9.21 -12.24
CA GLY A 36 1.80 -9.65 -11.20
C GLY A 36 1.80 -8.80 -9.95
N VAL A 37 0.81 -7.93 -9.77
CA VAL A 37 0.72 -7.05 -8.61
C VAL A 37 -0.58 -7.32 -7.86
N ARG A 38 -0.47 -7.48 -6.55
CA ARG A 38 -1.62 -7.50 -5.64
C ARG A 38 -1.35 -6.50 -4.53
N TYR A 39 -2.34 -5.71 -4.20
CA TYR A 39 -2.16 -4.61 -3.27
C TYR A 39 -3.40 -4.47 -2.41
N LEU A 40 -3.19 -4.32 -1.11
CA LEU A 40 -4.26 -4.13 -0.13
C LEU A 40 -3.85 -3.04 0.83
N ALA A 41 -4.74 -2.10 1.12
CA ALA A 41 -4.51 -1.07 2.12
C ALA A 41 -5.62 -1.13 3.16
N LEU A 42 -5.24 -1.04 4.43
CA LEU A 42 -6.16 -1.09 5.56
C LEU A 42 -5.99 0.15 6.41
N ARG A 43 -7.10 0.68 6.89
CA ARG A 43 -7.10 1.71 7.91
C ARG A 43 -7.64 1.09 9.21
N LEU A 44 -6.84 1.22 10.26
CA LEU A 44 -7.20 0.67 11.57
C LEU A 44 -7.87 1.74 12.42
N SER A 45 -8.62 1.30 13.43
CA SER A 45 -9.38 2.21 14.28
C SER A 45 -8.51 3.14 15.12
N ASP A 46 -7.23 2.79 15.30
CA ASP A 46 -6.29 3.62 16.06
C ASP A 46 -5.59 4.69 15.23
N GLY A 47 -5.97 4.84 13.94
CA GLY A 47 -5.34 5.79 13.04
C GLY A 47 -4.13 5.25 12.29
N SER A 48 -3.79 3.99 12.49
CA SER A 48 -2.73 3.32 11.76
C SER A 48 -3.21 2.87 10.39
N PHE A 49 -2.28 2.80 9.43
CA PHE A 49 -2.52 2.25 8.11
C PHE A 49 -1.55 1.10 7.88
N ILE A 50 -2.02 0.08 7.20
CA ILE A 50 -1.18 -1.03 6.78
C ILE A 50 -1.39 -1.23 5.28
N HIS A 51 -0.28 -1.25 4.54
CA HIS A 51 -0.27 -1.56 3.12
C HIS A 51 0.43 -2.89 2.94
N PHE A 52 -0.21 -3.81 2.26
CA PHE A 52 0.38 -5.11 1.93
C PHE A 52 0.40 -5.26 0.43
N SER A 53 1.55 -5.58 -0.12
CA SER A 53 1.68 -5.79 -1.56
C SER A 53 2.46 -7.06 -1.86
N THR A 54 2.10 -7.71 -2.96
CA THR A 54 2.89 -8.80 -3.53
C THR A 54 3.19 -8.44 -4.98
N VAL A 55 4.45 -8.60 -5.36
CA VAL A 55 4.91 -8.30 -6.71
C VAL A 55 5.71 -9.49 -7.21
N ASP A 56 5.41 -9.96 -8.42
CA ASP A 56 6.16 -11.04 -9.02
C ASP A 56 7.61 -10.63 -9.22
N SER A 57 8.53 -11.59 -9.03
CA SER A 57 9.95 -11.30 -9.01
C SER A 57 10.57 -11.06 -10.39
N ASP A 58 9.83 -11.33 -11.45
CA ASP A 58 10.39 -11.33 -12.81
C ASP A 58 10.40 -9.97 -13.48
N GLY A 59 9.94 -8.92 -12.80
CA GLY A 59 9.88 -7.62 -13.39
C GLY A 59 10.06 -6.51 -12.38
N ALA A 60 10.13 -5.28 -12.88
CA ALA A 60 10.17 -4.11 -12.02
C ALA A 60 8.83 -3.97 -11.30
N ASN A 61 8.89 -3.52 -10.05
CA ASN A 61 7.68 -3.21 -9.30
C ASN A 61 6.99 -2.00 -9.94
N PRO A 62 5.77 -2.15 -10.48
CA PRO A 62 5.09 -1.04 -11.14
C PRO A 62 4.51 0.00 -10.17
N ILE A 63 4.37 -0.33 -8.89
CA ILE A 63 3.72 0.58 -7.93
C ILE A 63 4.43 1.92 -7.83
N PRO A 64 5.76 2.00 -7.65
CA PRO A 64 6.44 3.29 -7.59
C PRO A 64 6.39 4.09 -8.90
N GLN A 65 6.00 3.48 -9.99
CA GLN A 65 5.86 4.14 -11.28
C GLN A 65 4.52 4.87 -11.42
N LEU A 66 3.55 4.56 -10.57
CA LEU A 66 2.23 5.19 -10.62
C LEU A 66 2.33 6.64 -10.19
N GLU A 67 1.70 7.54 -10.96
CA GLU A 67 1.67 8.96 -10.65
C GLU A 67 1.00 9.21 -9.31
N ALA A 68 -0.12 8.54 -9.08
CA ALA A 68 -0.86 8.66 -7.82
C ALA A 68 -0.02 8.18 -6.63
N PHE A 69 0.81 7.15 -6.82
CA PHE A 69 1.69 6.67 -5.75
C PHE A 69 2.77 7.69 -5.42
N ARG A 70 3.34 8.34 -6.44
CA ARG A 70 4.32 9.41 -6.21
C ARG A 70 3.70 10.58 -5.45
N SER A 71 2.46 10.94 -5.80
CA SER A 71 1.73 11.98 -5.07
C SER A 71 1.47 11.58 -3.62
N PHE A 72 1.13 10.33 -3.38
CA PHE A 72 0.95 9.81 -2.03
C PHE A 72 2.26 9.90 -1.25
N GLN A 73 3.36 9.48 -1.83
CA GLN A 73 4.66 9.46 -1.17
C GLN A 73 5.19 10.87 -0.88
N ALA A 74 4.89 11.83 -1.76
CA ALA A 74 5.48 13.18 -1.68
C ALA A 74 5.19 13.88 -0.35
N GLY A 75 4.01 13.62 0.25
CA GLY A 75 3.65 14.30 1.50
C GLY A 75 3.44 13.35 2.67
N VAL A 76 3.88 12.09 2.56
CA VAL A 76 3.52 11.09 3.58
C VAL A 76 4.09 11.44 4.95
N LYS A 77 5.30 11.98 5.02
CA LYS A 77 5.92 12.30 6.32
C LYS A 77 5.18 13.43 7.03
N GLU A 78 4.73 14.43 6.29
CA GLU A 78 3.99 15.53 6.87
C GLU A 78 2.63 15.09 7.41
N ARG A 79 2.06 14.04 6.83
CA ARG A 79 0.78 13.50 7.29
C ARG A 79 0.92 12.58 8.50
N CYS A 80 2.12 12.10 8.79
CA CYS A 80 2.32 11.04 9.79
C CYS A 80 2.67 11.56 11.16
N SER A 81 2.11 10.92 12.19
CA SER A 81 2.60 11.01 13.57
C SER A 81 3.62 9.91 13.85
N ALA A 82 3.53 8.78 13.12
CA ALA A 82 4.55 7.74 13.14
C ALA A 82 4.90 7.41 11.68
N TYR A 83 6.17 7.54 11.34
CA TYR A 83 6.63 7.42 9.95
C TYR A 83 6.54 5.99 9.44
N PRO A 84 6.44 5.81 8.12
CA PRO A 84 6.33 4.48 7.52
C PRO A 84 7.50 3.58 7.87
N GLN A 85 7.17 2.36 8.29
CA GLN A 85 8.13 1.28 8.49
C GLN A 85 7.85 0.20 7.47
N VAL A 86 8.87 -0.19 6.73
CA VAL A 86 8.77 -1.15 5.64
C VAL A 86 9.40 -2.46 6.09
N SER A 87 8.68 -3.55 5.89
CA SER A 87 9.18 -4.89 6.24
C SER A 87 8.90 -5.86 5.11
N ASP A 88 9.84 -6.78 4.88
CA ASP A 88 9.53 -7.94 4.07
C ASP A 88 8.60 -8.85 4.86
N ALA A 89 7.68 -9.51 4.16
CA ALA A 89 6.69 -10.35 4.81
C ALA A 89 6.75 -11.78 4.28
N THR A 90 6.49 -12.72 5.17
CA THR A 90 6.32 -14.12 4.83
C THR A 90 4.88 -14.52 5.15
N ILE A 91 4.18 -15.11 4.18
CA ILE A 91 2.84 -15.59 4.41
C ILE A 91 2.94 -16.92 5.17
N VAL A 92 2.41 -16.94 6.38
CA VAL A 92 2.41 -18.17 7.20
C VAL A 92 1.09 -18.92 7.12
N GLY A 93 0.08 -18.32 6.50
CA GLY A 93 -1.22 -18.93 6.27
C GLY A 93 -2.04 -18.06 5.33
N ASN A 94 -2.82 -18.69 4.47
CA ASN A 94 -3.70 -18.00 3.54
C ASN A 94 -4.92 -18.86 3.30
N TYR A 95 -6.09 -18.32 3.57
CA TYR A 95 -7.34 -18.98 3.26
C TYR A 95 -8.18 -18.03 2.41
N ARG A 96 -8.15 -18.24 1.10
CA ARG A 96 -8.95 -17.51 0.10
C ARG A 96 -8.70 -16.00 0.04
N MET A 97 -7.61 -15.49 0.65
CA MET A 97 -7.34 -14.05 0.63
C MET A 97 -6.55 -13.63 -0.61
N LEU A 98 -5.66 -14.49 -1.10
CA LEU A 98 -4.76 -14.13 -2.18
C LEU A 98 -4.98 -14.99 -3.44
N GLY A 99 -6.14 -15.59 -3.58
CA GLY A 99 -6.46 -16.38 -4.76
C GLY A 99 -5.77 -17.73 -4.84
N GLU A 100 -5.02 -18.12 -3.81
CA GLU A 100 -4.37 -19.41 -3.71
C GLU A 100 -5.19 -20.34 -2.80
N PRO A 101 -5.13 -21.65 -3.02
CA PRO A 101 -5.84 -22.59 -2.14
C PRO A 101 -5.30 -22.54 -0.71
#